data_b6e47eacdaac9e3be0e2bbe09905685d
#
_entry.id   b6e47eacdaac9e3be0e2bbe09905685d
#
_cell.length_a   1.000
_cell.length_b   1.000
_cell.length_c   1.000
_cell.angle_alpha   90.00
_cell.angle_beta   90.00
_cell.angle_gamma   90.00
#
_symmetry.space_group_name_H-M   'P 1'
#
loop_
_entity.id
_entity.type
_entity.pdbx_description
1 polymer ?
#
loop_
_entity_poly.entity_id
_entity_poly.type
_entity_poly.pdbx_seq_one_letter_code
_entity_poly.pdbx_strand_id
1 'polypeptide(L)'
;MQFLSQKLLSRVIVIMAMSCSTLLFAAEVGESALDLSLPLIVNQAQNAETVSLSDHQGKIIYLDFWASWCPPCLVSMPIMNEMRNRLQSQGLPFEVIAVNVDSDVEDGMDFLLDKPVDFIVLTDPQGETPARYKIKGMPTSFLISAAGVIEMKHEGFKQSDAAMIEKEILRLSELSQ
;
A
#
# COMPACT_ATOMS: atom_id res chain seq x y z
N MET A 1 35.38 -21.67 49.05
CA MET A 1 34.96 -22.11 47.70
C MET A 1 33.58 -21.58 47.25
N GLN A 2 32.92 -20.67 47.97
CA GLN A 2 31.57 -20.14 47.64
C GLN A 2 31.57 -18.79 46.89
N PHE A 3 32.65 -18.07 46.90
CA PHE A 3 32.72 -16.70 46.30
C PHE A 3 32.96 -16.65 44.77
N LEU A 4 33.42 -17.75 44.16
CA LEU A 4 33.65 -17.79 42.70
C LEU A 4 32.37 -18.14 41.91
N SER A 5 31.38 -18.79 42.53
CA SER A 5 30.15 -19.20 41.86
C SER A 5 29.18 -18.05 41.58
N GLN A 6 29.11 -17.03 42.46
CA GLN A 6 28.20 -15.89 42.31
C GLN A 6 28.63 -14.92 41.22
N LYS A 7 29.92 -14.78 40.93
CA LYS A 7 30.42 -13.89 39.90
C LYS A 7 30.25 -14.44 38.47
N LEU A 8 30.15 -15.75 38.32
CA LEU A 8 29.89 -16.37 37.01
C LEU A 8 28.39 -16.32 36.65
N LEU A 9 27.47 -16.49 37.62
CA LEU A 9 26.03 -16.34 37.34
C LEU A 9 25.63 -14.91 36.95
N SER A 10 26.27 -13.91 37.57
CA SER A 10 25.98 -12.49 37.24
C SER A 10 26.42 -12.07 35.83
N ARG A 11 27.41 -12.74 35.26
CA ARG A 11 27.90 -12.40 33.89
C ARG A 11 27.10 -13.09 32.77
N VAL A 12 26.42 -14.18 33.06
CA VAL A 12 25.57 -14.90 32.11
C VAL A 12 24.22 -14.19 31.90
N ILE A 13 23.69 -13.55 32.93
CA ILE A 13 22.39 -12.85 32.86
C ILE A 13 22.49 -11.53 32.05
N VAL A 14 23.66 -10.91 32.01
CA VAL A 14 23.85 -9.63 31.26
C VAL A 14 23.94 -9.83 29.75
N ILE A 15 24.26 -11.04 29.25
CA ILE A 15 24.43 -11.30 27.80
C ILE A 15 23.09 -11.66 27.12
N MET A 16 22.03 -11.99 27.88
CA MET A 16 20.75 -12.44 27.33
C MET A 16 19.70 -11.31 27.17
N ALA A 17 20.06 -10.07 27.50
CA ALA A 17 19.17 -8.89 27.39
C ALA A 17 19.41 -8.06 26.12
N MET A 18 20.15 -8.57 25.14
CA MET A 18 20.49 -7.82 23.92
C MET A 18 20.00 -8.58 22.70
N SER A 19 18.92 -8.12 22.19
CA SER A 19 18.45 -8.00 20.80
C SER A 19 17.01 -8.49 20.57
N CYS A 20 16.06 -7.76 21.12
CA CYS A 20 14.78 -7.61 20.44
C CYS A 20 14.78 -6.24 19.78
N SER A 21 15.66 -6.06 18.78
CA SER A 21 15.52 -4.97 17.84
C SER A 21 14.28 -5.27 17.01
N THR A 22 13.14 -4.72 17.38
CA THR A 22 11.99 -4.62 16.50
C THR A 22 12.44 -3.76 15.32
N LEU A 23 12.80 -4.42 14.21
CA LEU A 23 12.97 -3.75 12.93
C LEU A 23 11.61 -3.11 12.60
N LEU A 24 11.48 -1.81 12.83
CA LEU A 24 10.39 -1.02 12.27
C LEU A 24 10.61 -1.03 10.74
N PHE A 25 10.01 -1.99 10.06
CA PHE A 25 9.97 -1.96 8.60
C PHE A 25 9.17 -0.73 8.18
N ALA A 26 9.84 0.16 7.48
CA ALA A 26 9.21 1.28 6.79
C ALA A 26 8.81 0.81 5.39
N ALA A 27 7.74 1.36 4.83
CA ALA A 27 7.39 1.16 3.43
C ALA A 27 8.31 2.02 2.55
N GLU A 28 9.51 1.50 2.26
CA GLU A 28 10.53 2.19 1.47
C GLU A 28 10.82 1.40 0.17
N VAL A 29 11.34 2.11 -0.83
CA VAL A 29 11.73 1.48 -2.10
C VAL A 29 12.82 0.43 -1.85
N GLY A 30 12.64 -0.76 -2.41
CA GLY A 30 13.49 -1.93 -2.24
C GLY A 30 13.07 -2.85 -1.09
N GLU A 31 12.11 -2.46 -0.26
CA GLU A 31 11.60 -3.29 0.82
C GLU A 31 10.29 -3.98 0.43
N SER A 32 9.93 -5.05 1.12
CA SER A 32 8.64 -5.69 0.96
C SER A 32 7.51 -4.75 1.36
N ALA A 33 6.46 -4.68 0.55
CA ALA A 33 5.27 -3.93 0.89
C ALA A 33 4.65 -4.47 2.18
N LEU A 34 4.19 -3.56 3.04
CA LEU A 34 3.48 -3.94 4.26
C LEU A 34 2.10 -4.46 3.88
N ASP A 35 1.77 -5.67 4.33
CA ASP A 35 0.43 -6.20 4.08
C ASP A 35 -0.63 -5.35 4.78
N LEU A 36 -1.75 -5.21 4.12
CA LEU A 36 -2.96 -4.57 4.61
C LEU A 36 -4.15 -5.50 4.38
N SER A 37 -5.17 -5.39 5.20
CA SER A 37 -6.45 -6.09 5.03
C SER A 37 -7.55 -5.12 5.44
N LEU A 38 -8.28 -4.61 4.46
CA LEU A 38 -9.25 -3.53 4.64
C LEU A 38 -10.57 -3.86 3.97
N PRO A 39 -11.69 -3.33 4.48
CA PRO A 39 -12.99 -3.51 3.85
C PRO A 39 -13.11 -2.75 2.53
N LEU A 40 -13.90 -3.30 1.60
CA LEU A 40 -14.32 -2.57 0.40
C LEU A 40 -15.17 -1.36 0.79
N ILE A 41 -14.90 -0.22 0.15
CA ILE A 41 -15.61 1.03 0.46
C ILE A 41 -17.13 0.93 0.19
N VAL A 42 -17.54 0.16 -0.80
CA VAL A 42 -18.94 0.01 -1.22
C VAL A 42 -19.75 -0.96 -0.36
N ASN A 43 -19.12 -1.68 0.55
CA ASN A 43 -19.78 -2.70 1.38
C ASN A 43 -19.55 -2.46 2.87
N GLN A 44 -20.25 -1.48 3.43
CA GLN A 44 -20.17 -1.12 4.85
C GLN A 44 -21.06 -1.98 5.77
N ALA A 45 -21.59 -3.12 5.27
CA ALA A 45 -22.33 -4.06 6.10
C ALA A 45 -21.44 -4.68 7.20
N GLN A 46 -22.06 -5.14 8.31
CA GLN A 46 -21.32 -5.71 9.46
C GLN A 46 -20.43 -6.92 9.15
N ASN A 47 -20.54 -7.48 7.93
CA ASN A 47 -19.67 -8.54 7.39
C ASN A 47 -19.06 -8.08 6.06
N ALA A 48 -18.56 -6.85 5.97
CA ALA A 48 -17.93 -6.33 4.78
C ALA A 48 -16.79 -7.25 4.33
N GLU A 49 -16.78 -7.59 3.05
CA GLU A 49 -15.69 -8.32 2.44
C GLU A 49 -14.40 -7.50 2.59
N THR A 50 -13.38 -8.11 3.18
CA THR A 50 -12.05 -7.51 3.28
C THR A 50 -11.19 -8.03 2.15
N VAL A 51 -10.33 -7.15 1.63
CA VAL A 51 -9.33 -7.49 0.61
C VAL A 51 -7.95 -7.22 1.21
N SER A 52 -7.06 -8.18 1.05
CA SER A 52 -5.67 -8.07 1.49
C SER A 52 -4.74 -7.86 0.30
N LEU A 53 -3.66 -7.13 0.50
CA LEU A 53 -2.64 -6.96 -0.53
C LEU A 53 -2.05 -8.32 -0.94
N SER A 54 -1.90 -9.23 0.03
CA SER A 54 -1.43 -10.61 -0.19
C SER A 54 -2.34 -11.45 -1.09
N ASP A 55 -3.62 -11.11 -1.25
CA ASP A 55 -4.55 -11.81 -2.18
C ASP A 55 -4.20 -11.54 -3.66
N HIS A 56 -3.35 -10.55 -3.91
CA HIS A 56 -2.95 -10.13 -5.25
C HIS A 56 -1.48 -10.46 -5.58
N GLN A 57 -0.89 -11.43 -4.87
CA GLN A 57 0.46 -11.90 -5.17
C GLN A 57 0.58 -12.35 -6.64
N GLY A 58 1.72 -12.08 -7.24
CA GLY A 58 1.97 -12.37 -8.65
C GLY A 58 1.48 -11.30 -9.62
N LYS A 59 0.79 -10.26 -9.12
CA LYS A 59 0.42 -9.07 -9.92
C LYS A 59 1.33 -7.89 -9.57
N ILE A 60 1.52 -7.00 -10.52
CA ILE A 60 2.06 -5.67 -10.27
C ILE A 60 0.93 -4.82 -9.69
N ILE A 61 1.13 -4.20 -8.54
CA ILE A 61 0.12 -3.42 -7.83
C ILE A 61 0.50 -1.95 -7.81
N TYR A 62 -0.43 -1.08 -8.20
CA TYR A 62 -0.39 0.33 -7.90
C TYR A 62 -1.27 0.59 -6.68
N LEU A 63 -0.63 0.70 -5.50
CA LEU A 63 -1.30 1.00 -4.23
C LEU A 63 -1.36 2.52 -4.05
N ASP A 64 -2.55 3.10 -4.06
CA ASP A 64 -2.77 4.55 -3.99
C ASP A 64 -3.56 4.94 -2.73
N PHE A 65 -3.12 5.99 -2.03
CA PHE A 65 -3.82 6.55 -0.88
C PHE A 65 -4.47 7.87 -1.28
N TRP A 66 -5.78 7.98 -1.11
CA TRP A 66 -6.57 9.09 -1.60
C TRP A 66 -7.69 9.52 -0.65
N ALA A 67 -8.24 10.71 -0.88
CA ALA A 67 -9.43 11.20 -0.20
C ALA A 67 -10.30 12.04 -1.16
N SER A 68 -11.59 12.15 -0.88
CA SER A 68 -12.53 12.91 -1.68
C SER A 68 -12.21 14.43 -1.74
N TRP A 69 -11.62 14.95 -0.68
CA TRP A 69 -11.19 16.36 -0.54
C TRP A 69 -9.80 16.66 -1.12
N CYS A 70 -9.14 15.68 -1.77
CA CYS A 70 -7.78 15.82 -2.30
C CYS A 70 -7.82 16.11 -3.81
N PRO A 71 -7.69 17.37 -4.31
CA PRO A 71 -7.85 17.68 -5.72
C PRO A 71 -6.92 16.90 -6.66
N PRO A 72 -5.62 16.70 -6.36
CA PRO A 72 -4.77 15.89 -7.24
C PRO A 72 -5.17 14.39 -7.26
N CYS A 73 -5.77 13.87 -6.18
CA CYS A 73 -6.31 12.50 -6.15
C CYS A 73 -7.47 12.34 -7.14
N LEU A 74 -8.34 13.37 -7.20
CA LEU A 74 -9.49 13.37 -8.12
C LEU A 74 -9.06 13.41 -9.60
N VAL A 75 -7.84 13.89 -9.88
CA VAL A 75 -7.24 13.86 -11.21
C VAL A 75 -6.60 12.49 -11.50
N SER A 76 -5.93 11.88 -10.52
CA SER A 76 -5.25 10.59 -10.72
C SER A 76 -6.20 9.44 -10.95
N MET A 77 -7.32 9.37 -10.22
CA MET A 77 -8.22 8.21 -10.23
C MET A 77 -8.75 7.84 -11.62
N PRO A 78 -9.34 8.74 -12.43
CA PRO A 78 -9.80 8.38 -13.77
C PRO A 78 -8.66 7.99 -14.71
N ILE A 79 -7.50 8.62 -14.59
CA ILE A 79 -6.31 8.31 -15.41
C ILE A 79 -5.80 6.91 -15.08
N MET A 80 -5.73 6.56 -13.79
CA MET A 80 -5.31 5.23 -13.35
C MET A 80 -6.35 4.16 -13.74
N ASN A 81 -7.63 4.49 -13.74
CA ASN A 81 -8.68 3.58 -14.21
C ASN A 81 -8.53 3.25 -15.69
N GLU A 82 -8.34 4.25 -16.54
CA GLU A 82 -8.09 4.05 -17.97
C GLU A 82 -6.82 3.24 -18.21
N MET A 83 -5.73 3.56 -17.50
CA MET A 83 -4.46 2.86 -17.59
C MET A 83 -4.63 1.39 -17.20
N ARG A 84 -5.25 1.12 -16.05
CA ARG A 84 -5.51 -0.24 -15.57
C ARG A 84 -6.30 -1.05 -16.61
N ASN A 85 -7.41 -0.52 -17.08
CA ASN A 85 -8.26 -1.22 -18.04
C ASN A 85 -7.53 -1.52 -19.36
N ARG A 86 -6.74 -0.58 -19.85
CA ARG A 86 -5.94 -0.75 -21.07
C ARG A 86 -4.85 -1.81 -20.87
N LEU A 87 -4.08 -1.76 -19.78
CA LEU A 87 -3.00 -2.71 -19.53
C LEU A 87 -3.54 -4.13 -19.30
N GLN A 88 -4.64 -4.27 -18.58
CA GLN A 88 -5.30 -5.57 -18.39
C GLN A 88 -5.85 -6.13 -19.71
N SER A 89 -6.40 -5.29 -20.60
CA SER A 89 -6.85 -5.74 -21.91
C SER A 89 -5.71 -6.26 -22.81
N GLN A 90 -4.47 -5.84 -22.50
CA GLN A 90 -3.25 -6.34 -23.14
C GLN A 90 -2.69 -7.59 -22.47
N GLY A 91 -3.36 -8.10 -21.43
CA GLY A 91 -2.96 -9.31 -20.70
C GLY A 91 -1.92 -9.09 -19.61
N LEU A 92 -1.62 -7.83 -19.21
CA LEU A 92 -0.68 -7.57 -18.13
C LEU A 92 -1.32 -7.93 -16.77
N PRO A 93 -0.61 -8.62 -15.88
CA PRO A 93 -1.04 -8.89 -14.52
C PRO A 93 -0.85 -7.66 -13.62
N PHE A 94 -1.61 -6.61 -13.91
CA PHE A 94 -1.58 -5.32 -13.23
C PHE A 94 -2.90 -5.03 -12.55
N GLU A 95 -2.85 -4.48 -11.33
CA GLU A 95 -4.04 -4.05 -10.60
C GLU A 95 -3.79 -2.71 -9.89
N VAL A 96 -4.87 -1.94 -9.71
CA VAL A 96 -4.90 -0.74 -8.88
C VAL A 96 -5.69 -1.06 -7.61
N ILE A 97 -5.11 -0.77 -6.46
CA ILE A 97 -5.76 -0.85 -5.16
C ILE A 97 -5.69 0.54 -4.53
N ALA A 98 -6.83 1.19 -4.41
CA ALA A 98 -6.91 2.52 -3.82
C ALA A 98 -7.46 2.45 -2.40
N VAL A 99 -6.80 3.09 -1.44
CA VAL A 99 -7.22 3.18 -0.04
C VAL A 99 -7.76 4.58 0.22
N ASN A 100 -9.06 4.66 0.44
CA ASN A 100 -9.73 5.89 0.86
C ASN A 100 -9.47 6.14 2.33
N VAL A 101 -9.12 7.39 2.69
CA VAL A 101 -8.83 7.80 4.06
C VAL A 101 -9.75 8.92 4.55
N ASP A 102 -10.90 9.11 3.92
CA ASP A 102 -11.93 10.01 4.44
C ASP A 102 -12.38 9.53 5.82
N SER A 103 -12.47 10.45 6.78
CA SER A 103 -12.96 10.12 8.12
C SER A 103 -14.43 9.72 8.11
N ASP A 104 -15.20 10.27 7.18
CA ASP A 104 -16.55 9.84 6.82
C ASP A 104 -16.45 9.07 5.49
N VAL A 105 -16.77 7.79 5.53
CA VAL A 105 -16.68 6.90 4.37
C VAL A 105 -17.68 7.31 3.28
N GLU A 106 -18.80 7.94 3.67
CA GLU A 106 -19.84 8.39 2.74
C GLU A 106 -19.28 9.42 1.75
N ASP A 107 -18.36 10.31 2.17
CA ASP A 107 -17.72 11.29 1.27
C ASP A 107 -16.98 10.60 0.11
N GLY A 108 -16.23 9.54 0.40
CA GLY A 108 -15.56 8.74 -0.62
C GLY A 108 -16.53 7.96 -1.51
N MET A 109 -17.61 7.43 -0.94
CA MET A 109 -18.66 6.73 -1.69
C MET A 109 -19.40 7.68 -2.64
N ASP A 110 -19.76 8.89 -2.19
CA ASP A 110 -20.42 9.90 -3.02
C ASP A 110 -19.55 10.31 -4.21
N PHE A 111 -18.23 10.45 -3.99
CA PHE A 111 -17.30 10.68 -5.11
C PHE A 111 -17.32 9.53 -6.12
N LEU A 112 -17.32 8.28 -5.68
CA LEU A 112 -17.32 7.10 -6.56
C LEU A 112 -18.68 6.91 -7.29
N LEU A 113 -19.78 7.37 -6.72
CA LEU A 113 -21.07 7.40 -7.41
C LEU A 113 -21.07 8.37 -8.59
N ASP A 114 -20.41 9.53 -8.45
CA ASP A 114 -20.26 10.52 -9.53
C ASP A 114 -19.20 10.10 -10.57
N LYS A 115 -18.13 9.49 -10.10
CA LYS A 115 -16.96 9.06 -10.93
C LYS A 115 -16.58 7.61 -10.63
N PRO A 116 -17.33 6.65 -11.18
CA PRO A 116 -17.06 5.24 -10.93
C PRO A 116 -15.71 4.80 -11.51
N VAL A 117 -15.09 3.86 -10.81
CA VAL A 117 -13.84 3.20 -11.22
C VAL A 117 -14.03 1.68 -11.21
N ASP A 118 -13.23 0.96 -12.00
CA ASP A 118 -13.31 -0.49 -12.14
C ASP A 118 -12.29 -1.24 -11.25
N PHE A 119 -11.43 -0.50 -10.58
CA PHE A 119 -10.43 -1.07 -9.68
C PHE A 119 -10.92 -1.18 -8.23
N ILE A 120 -10.13 -1.86 -7.41
CA ILE A 120 -10.45 -2.14 -6.00
C ILE A 120 -10.30 -0.85 -5.19
N VAL A 121 -11.36 -0.44 -4.48
CA VAL A 121 -11.33 0.68 -3.55
C VAL A 121 -11.66 0.19 -2.15
N LEU A 122 -10.68 0.35 -1.26
CA LEU A 122 -10.74 0.01 0.16
C LEU A 122 -10.95 1.27 0.98
N THR A 123 -11.34 1.11 2.26
CA THR A 123 -11.51 2.25 3.18
C THR A 123 -10.76 2.03 4.49
N ASP A 124 -10.11 3.08 4.98
CA ASP A 124 -9.39 3.15 6.26
C ASP A 124 -9.65 4.49 6.96
N PRO A 125 -10.88 4.71 7.48
CA PRO A 125 -11.27 5.97 8.11
C PRO A 125 -10.49 6.29 9.40
N GLN A 126 -9.82 5.30 10.00
CA GLN A 126 -8.95 5.48 11.16
C GLN A 126 -7.53 5.92 10.78
N GLY A 127 -7.14 5.77 9.52
CA GLY A 127 -5.83 6.17 9.03
C GLY A 127 -4.67 5.30 9.55
N GLU A 128 -4.94 4.06 9.91
CA GLU A 128 -3.91 3.15 10.44
C GLU A 128 -2.91 2.73 9.36
N THR A 129 -3.41 2.44 8.16
CA THR A 129 -2.56 2.01 7.05
C THR A 129 -1.65 3.13 6.53
N PRO A 130 -2.15 4.35 6.24
CA PRO A 130 -1.27 5.45 5.87
C PRO A 130 -0.24 5.80 6.95
N ALA A 131 -0.57 5.64 8.24
CA ALA A 131 0.40 5.81 9.32
C ALA A 131 1.51 4.75 9.27
N ARG A 132 1.19 3.48 9.02
CA ARG A 132 2.16 2.37 8.84
C ARG A 132 3.05 2.60 7.61
N TYR A 133 2.48 3.09 6.50
CA TYR A 133 3.19 3.44 5.28
C TYR A 133 3.92 4.79 5.36
N LYS A 134 3.86 5.48 6.52
CA LYS A 134 4.50 6.79 6.78
C LYS A 134 4.14 7.84 5.74
N ILE A 135 2.88 7.89 5.35
CA ILE A 135 2.38 8.84 4.36
C ILE A 135 2.32 10.23 4.97
N LYS A 136 2.89 11.22 4.28
CA LYS A 136 2.96 12.62 4.73
C LYS A 136 1.95 13.52 4.05
N GLY A 137 1.40 13.08 2.92
CA GLY A 137 0.44 13.84 2.13
C GLY A 137 -0.18 12.97 1.06
N MET A 138 -1.26 13.47 0.42
CA MET A 138 -2.00 12.73 -0.60
C MET A 138 -2.05 13.50 -1.93
N PRO A 139 -2.11 12.76 -3.04
CA PRO A 139 -1.97 11.31 -3.11
C PRO A 139 -0.52 10.89 -2.81
N THR A 140 -0.37 9.72 -2.22
CA THR A 140 0.90 9.00 -2.18
C THR A 140 0.62 7.58 -2.68
N SER A 141 1.39 7.15 -3.64
CA SER A 141 1.24 5.83 -4.24
C SER A 141 2.54 5.04 -4.23
N PHE A 142 2.40 3.73 -4.26
CA PHE A 142 3.48 2.76 -4.31
C PHE A 142 3.27 1.82 -5.48
N LEU A 143 4.29 1.67 -6.31
CA LEU A 143 4.30 0.62 -7.31
C LEU A 143 5.01 -0.60 -6.72
N ILE A 144 4.30 -1.71 -6.65
CA ILE A 144 4.74 -2.95 -6.03
C ILE A 144 4.87 -4.00 -7.12
N SER A 145 6.03 -4.67 -7.18
CA SER A 145 6.28 -5.74 -8.14
C SER A 145 5.48 -7.00 -7.84
N ALA A 146 5.42 -7.94 -8.78
CA ALA A 146 4.79 -9.24 -8.60
C ALA A 146 5.40 -10.07 -7.44
N ALA A 147 6.63 -9.76 -7.04
CA ALA A 147 7.30 -10.35 -5.88
C ALA A 147 6.93 -9.66 -4.55
N GLY A 148 6.09 -8.61 -4.57
CA GLY A 148 5.67 -7.89 -3.37
C GLY A 148 6.66 -6.83 -2.89
N VAL A 149 7.65 -6.44 -3.71
CA VAL A 149 8.65 -5.42 -3.38
C VAL A 149 8.20 -4.05 -3.88
N ILE A 150 8.37 -3.01 -3.07
CA ILE A 150 8.13 -1.62 -3.46
C ILE A 150 9.22 -1.19 -4.43
N GLU A 151 8.86 -0.94 -5.67
CA GLU A 151 9.77 -0.51 -6.73
C GLU A 151 9.79 1.01 -6.92
N MET A 152 8.68 1.67 -6.60
CA MET A 152 8.56 3.12 -6.67
C MET A 152 7.63 3.64 -5.59
N LYS A 153 7.98 4.79 -5.02
CA LYS A 153 7.09 5.65 -4.23
C LYS A 153 6.88 6.94 -4.99
N HIS A 154 5.63 7.35 -5.15
CA HIS A 154 5.26 8.58 -5.84
C HIS A 154 4.40 9.46 -4.94
N GLU A 155 4.81 10.71 -4.74
CA GLU A 155 4.13 11.68 -3.87
C GLU A 155 3.54 12.83 -4.72
N GLY A 156 2.26 13.08 -4.57
CA GLY A 156 1.50 13.99 -5.43
C GLY A 156 1.12 13.33 -6.75
N PHE A 157 0.38 14.06 -7.61
CA PHE A 157 0.07 13.61 -8.97
C PHE A 157 -0.16 14.79 -9.92
N LYS A 158 0.43 14.68 -11.08
CA LYS A 158 0.15 15.53 -12.24
C LYS A 158 -0.15 14.64 -13.46
N GLN A 159 -0.94 15.09 -14.37
CA GLN A 159 -1.27 14.32 -15.56
C GLN A 159 -0.04 13.84 -16.35
N SER A 160 1.06 14.61 -16.34
CA SER A 160 2.34 14.23 -16.95
C SER A 160 2.98 13.00 -16.33
N ASP A 161 2.64 12.67 -15.08
CA ASP A 161 3.29 11.58 -14.33
C ASP A 161 2.79 10.21 -14.81
N ALA A 162 1.59 10.16 -15.41
CA ALA A 162 0.98 8.92 -15.92
C ALA A 162 1.92 8.16 -16.88
N ALA A 163 2.60 8.85 -17.79
CA ALA A 163 3.50 8.21 -18.74
C ALA A 163 4.74 7.58 -18.06
N MET A 164 5.25 8.22 -17.02
CA MET A 164 6.37 7.70 -16.23
C MET A 164 5.93 6.46 -15.42
N ILE A 165 4.76 6.53 -14.79
CA ILE A 165 4.19 5.40 -14.02
C ILE A 165 3.96 4.21 -14.94
N GLU A 166 3.34 4.42 -16.10
CA GLU A 166 3.11 3.36 -17.08
C GLU A 166 4.40 2.72 -17.57
N LYS A 167 5.41 3.53 -17.89
CA LYS A 167 6.73 3.01 -18.29
C LYS A 167 7.33 2.08 -17.24
N GLU A 168 7.16 2.41 -15.96
CA GLU A 168 7.67 1.60 -14.88
C GLU A 168 6.87 0.30 -14.70
N ILE A 169 5.55 0.35 -14.85
CA ILE A 169 4.69 -0.86 -14.87
C ILE A 169 5.12 -1.82 -15.98
N LEU A 170 5.34 -1.30 -17.19
CA LEU A 170 5.79 -2.12 -18.33
C LEU A 170 7.16 -2.74 -18.08
N ARG A 171 8.12 -1.98 -17.52
CA ARG A 171 9.44 -2.50 -17.14
C ARG A 171 9.31 -3.67 -16.15
N LEU A 172 8.45 -3.56 -15.14
CA LEU A 172 8.23 -4.62 -14.15
C LEU A 172 7.56 -5.85 -14.76
N SER A 173 6.69 -5.66 -15.74
CA SER A 173 6.03 -6.78 -16.42
C SER A 173 7.00 -7.63 -17.24
N GLU A 174 8.03 -7.02 -17.83
CA GLU A 174 9.10 -7.73 -18.56
C GLU A 174 9.98 -8.57 -17.63
N LEU A 175 10.18 -8.12 -16.38
CA LEU A 175 10.97 -8.84 -15.38
C LEU A 175 10.24 -10.02 -14.73
N SER A 176 8.91 -10.08 -14.90
CA SER A 176 8.05 -11.09 -14.27
C SER A 176 7.79 -12.31 -15.18
N GLN A 177 8.31 -12.30 -16.41
CA GLN A 177 8.19 -13.37 -17.40
C GLN A 177 9.38 -14.31 -17.34
#